data_091ab6cd7980695cad158f20162e3eee
#
_entry.id   091ab6cd7980695cad158f20162e3eee
#
_cell.length_a   1.000
_cell.length_b   1.000
_cell.length_c   1.000
_cell.angle_alpha   90.00
_cell.angle_beta   90.00
_cell.angle_gamma   90.00
#
_symmetry.space_group_name_H-M   'P 1'
#
loop_
_entity.id
_entity.type
_entity.pdbx_description
1 polymer ?
#
loop_
_entity_poly.entity_id
_entity_poly.type
_entity_poly.pdbx_seq_one_letter_code
_entity_poly.pdbx_strand_id
1 'polypeptide(L)'
;MEHTLSAFHQELPHGAGLIMLSESYFTYFIEHHVCDGRFVRLAQALGMTEATEPKDFITALLQLQKDCGVADLKMSDYGITPDEFPQMARIAKSAMAFLFKSDRIDLSEGDVVEIYQKAYK
;
A
#
# COMPACT_ATOMS: atom_id res chain seq x y z
N MET A 1 -8.85 -0.71 0.90
CA MET A 1 -7.96 -1.11 2.00
C MET A 1 -7.85 0.01 3.05
N GLU A 2 -7.33 1.18 2.72
CA GLU A 2 -7.11 2.24 3.70
C GLU A 2 -8.40 2.70 4.41
N HIS A 3 -9.51 2.89 3.69
CA HIS A 3 -10.79 3.26 4.31
C HIS A 3 -11.22 2.34 5.46
N THR A 4 -10.80 1.07 5.41
CA THR A 4 -11.11 0.13 6.48
C THR A 4 -10.20 0.36 7.69
N LEU A 5 -8.92 0.71 7.48
CA LEU A 5 -8.04 1.11 8.58
C LEU A 5 -8.64 2.31 9.33
N SER A 6 -9.02 3.37 8.61
CA SER A 6 -9.63 4.57 9.21
C SER A 6 -11.02 4.31 9.82
N ALA A 7 -11.77 3.33 9.29
CA ALA A 7 -13.07 2.96 9.86
C ALA A 7 -12.94 2.26 11.23
N PHE A 8 -11.89 1.47 11.42
CA PHE A 8 -11.59 0.81 12.70
C PHE A 8 -10.86 1.75 13.66
N HIS A 9 -10.00 2.62 13.13
CA HIS A 9 -9.17 3.54 13.90
C HIS A 9 -9.40 4.98 13.44
N GLN A 10 -10.43 5.63 14.00
CA GLN A 10 -10.89 6.96 13.57
C GLN A 10 -9.84 8.07 13.76
N GLU A 11 -8.87 7.86 14.66
CA GLU A 11 -7.76 8.79 14.87
C GLU A 11 -6.70 8.72 13.77
N LEU A 12 -6.75 7.70 12.90
CA LEU A 12 -5.82 7.55 11.79
C LEU A 12 -6.16 8.54 10.67
N PRO A 13 -5.27 9.51 10.36
CA PRO A 13 -5.47 10.36 9.21
C PRO A 13 -5.40 9.53 7.92
N HIS A 14 -6.36 9.74 7.01
CA HIS A 14 -6.44 9.00 5.74
C HIS A 14 -5.12 8.98 4.96
N GLY A 15 -4.44 10.13 4.88
CA GLY A 15 -3.14 10.22 4.20
C GLY A 15 -2.05 9.35 4.85
N ALA A 16 -2.03 9.26 6.18
CA ALA A 16 -1.08 8.41 6.90
C ALA A 16 -1.32 6.92 6.58
N GLY A 17 -2.59 6.49 6.58
CA GLY A 17 -2.96 5.13 6.21
C GLY A 17 -2.55 4.77 4.78
N LEU A 18 -2.75 5.69 3.83
CA LEU A 18 -2.29 5.50 2.44
C LEU A 18 -0.77 5.36 2.34
N ILE A 19 -0.01 6.19 3.06
CA ILE A 19 1.46 6.15 3.06
C ILE A 19 1.95 4.80 3.62
N MET A 20 1.43 4.38 4.78
CA MET A 20 1.82 3.13 5.42
C MET A 20 1.55 1.90 4.56
N LEU A 21 0.47 1.90 3.77
CA LEU A 21 0.11 0.80 2.86
C LEU A 21 0.90 0.81 1.56
N SER A 22 1.40 1.96 1.12
CA SER A 22 1.86 2.17 -0.26
C SER A 22 3.01 1.24 -0.66
N GLU A 23 4.00 1.05 0.21
CA GLU A 23 5.14 0.17 -0.06
C GLU A 23 4.68 -1.28 -0.33
N SER A 24 3.92 -1.86 0.58
CA SER A 24 3.47 -3.25 0.47
C SER A 24 2.48 -3.45 -0.66
N TYR A 25 1.56 -2.50 -0.86
CA TYR A 25 0.58 -2.53 -1.95
C TYR A 25 1.26 -2.53 -3.32
N PHE A 26 2.16 -1.59 -3.59
CA PHE A 26 2.84 -1.53 -4.88
C PHE A 26 3.84 -2.66 -5.07
N THR A 27 4.51 -3.11 -4.00
CA THR A 27 5.38 -4.29 -4.06
C THR A 27 4.61 -5.53 -4.49
N TYR A 28 3.39 -5.73 -3.98
CA TYR A 28 2.53 -6.84 -4.39
C TYR A 28 2.31 -6.87 -5.91
N PHE A 29 1.97 -5.73 -6.51
CA PHE A 29 1.77 -5.64 -7.96
C PHE A 29 3.06 -5.87 -8.76
N ILE A 30 4.19 -5.39 -8.26
CA ILE A 30 5.50 -5.60 -8.89
C ILE A 30 5.90 -7.07 -8.86
N GLU A 31 5.71 -7.76 -7.73
CA GLU A 31 6.00 -9.18 -7.57
C GLU A 31 5.13 -10.06 -8.49
N HIS A 32 3.94 -9.59 -8.85
CA HIS A 32 3.03 -10.26 -9.79
C HIS A 32 3.20 -9.79 -11.24
N HIS A 33 4.22 -9.00 -11.55
CA HIS A 33 4.51 -8.46 -12.89
C HIS A 33 3.35 -7.71 -13.53
N VAL A 34 2.58 -7.00 -12.71
CA VAL A 34 1.43 -6.20 -13.16
C VAL A 34 1.87 -4.76 -13.37
N CYS A 35 1.81 -4.28 -14.62
CA CYS A 35 2.15 -2.91 -14.99
C CYS A 35 3.64 -2.54 -14.87
N ASP A 36 4.57 -3.47 -15.04
CA ASP A 36 6.02 -3.27 -14.91
C ASP A 36 6.54 -1.99 -15.58
N GLY A 37 6.21 -1.77 -16.83
CA GLY A 37 6.64 -0.57 -17.57
C GLY A 37 6.05 0.75 -17.02
N ARG A 38 4.94 0.69 -16.27
CA ARG A 38 4.41 1.87 -15.57
C ARG A 38 5.21 2.19 -14.33
N PHE A 39 5.61 1.18 -13.56
CA PHE A 39 6.44 1.36 -12.38
C PHE A 39 7.80 1.93 -12.73
N VAL A 40 8.43 1.49 -13.81
CA VAL A 40 9.67 2.09 -14.31
C VAL A 40 9.47 3.59 -14.59
N ARG A 41 8.40 3.94 -15.32
CA ARG A 41 8.11 5.36 -15.62
C ARG A 41 7.79 6.18 -14.37
N LEU A 42 7.13 5.61 -13.37
CA LEU A 42 6.88 6.26 -12.10
C LEU A 42 8.18 6.53 -11.33
N ALA A 43 9.12 5.57 -11.31
CA ALA A 43 10.44 5.77 -10.73
C ALA A 43 11.19 6.93 -11.40
N GLN A 44 11.18 6.96 -12.74
CA GLN A 44 11.80 8.02 -13.51
C GLN A 44 11.15 9.40 -13.22
N ALA A 45 9.81 9.45 -13.11
CA ALA A 45 9.08 10.67 -12.79
C ALA A 45 9.38 11.18 -11.35
N LEU A 46 9.72 10.28 -10.44
CA LEU A 46 10.16 10.61 -9.08
C LEU A 46 11.65 11.00 -9.00
N GLY A 47 12.32 11.16 -10.15
CA GLY A 47 13.71 11.64 -10.23
C GLY A 47 14.76 10.54 -10.42
N MET A 48 14.37 9.27 -10.45
CA MET A 48 15.27 8.14 -10.69
C MET A 48 15.41 7.90 -12.20
N THR A 49 16.01 8.86 -12.93
CA THR A 49 16.00 8.91 -14.40
C THR A 49 16.58 7.66 -15.08
N GLU A 50 17.51 6.98 -14.42
CA GLU A 50 18.15 5.75 -14.89
C GLU A 50 17.40 4.47 -14.49
N ALA A 51 16.19 4.58 -13.92
CA ALA A 51 15.39 3.43 -13.53
C ALA A 51 15.08 2.54 -14.74
N THR A 52 15.31 1.24 -14.59
CA THR A 52 15.07 0.22 -15.62
C THR A 52 14.21 -0.94 -15.13
N GLU A 53 14.05 -1.08 -13.82
CA GLU A 53 13.30 -2.17 -13.20
C GLU A 53 12.09 -1.66 -12.41
N PRO A 54 10.97 -2.41 -12.36
CA PRO A 54 9.78 -2.00 -11.62
C PRO A 54 10.04 -1.70 -10.13
N LYS A 55 10.95 -2.46 -9.49
CA LYS A 55 11.33 -2.27 -8.09
C LYS A 55 12.01 -0.92 -7.81
N ASP A 56 12.57 -0.27 -8.83
CA ASP A 56 13.16 1.06 -8.70
C ASP A 56 12.13 2.08 -8.22
N PHE A 57 10.85 1.86 -8.56
CA PHE A 57 9.76 2.68 -8.04
C PHE A 57 9.64 2.61 -6.52
N ILE A 58 9.80 1.44 -5.91
CA ILE A 58 9.76 1.32 -4.44
C ILE A 58 10.90 2.10 -3.81
N THR A 59 12.10 2.02 -4.38
CA THR A 59 13.25 2.81 -3.93
C THR A 59 12.97 4.31 -4.00
N ALA A 60 12.43 4.79 -5.11
CA ALA A 60 12.08 6.19 -5.30
C ALA A 60 10.95 6.65 -4.35
N LEU A 61 9.93 5.80 -4.15
CA LEU A 61 8.82 6.06 -3.24
C LEU A 61 9.29 6.19 -1.78
N LEU A 62 10.14 5.29 -1.32
CA LEU A 62 10.68 5.32 0.03
C LEU A 62 11.59 6.54 0.25
N GLN A 63 12.35 6.96 -0.78
CA GLN A 63 13.12 8.19 -0.72
C GLN A 63 12.20 9.40 -0.59
N LEU A 64 11.13 9.47 -1.39
CA LEU A 64 10.13 10.53 -1.30
C LEU A 64 9.50 10.59 0.10
N GLN A 65 9.16 9.46 0.71
CA GLN A 65 8.62 9.41 2.07
C GLN A 65 9.60 9.96 3.10
N LYS A 66 10.90 9.67 2.96
CA LYS A 66 11.95 10.25 3.80
C LYS A 66 12.04 11.76 3.64
N ASP A 67 12.06 12.23 2.40
CA ASP A 67 12.18 13.65 2.09
C ASP A 67 10.98 14.45 2.61
N CYS A 68 9.80 13.81 2.66
CA CYS A 68 8.58 14.38 3.23
C CYS A 68 8.48 14.21 4.76
N GLY A 69 9.40 13.51 5.41
CA GLY A 69 9.39 13.29 6.87
C GLY A 69 8.28 12.36 7.35
N VAL A 70 7.82 11.41 6.50
CA VAL A 70 6.71 10.47 6.80
C VAL A 70 7.12 8.99 6.74
N ALA A 71 8.42 8.71 6.62
CA ALA A 71 8.92 7.35 6.51
C ALA A 71 8.76 6.51 7.79
N ASP A 72 8.62 7.18 8.94
CA ASP A 72 8.54 6.53 10.26
C ASP A 72 7.11 6.26 10.74
N LEU A 73 6.11 6.54 9.90
CA LEU A 73 4.70 6.23 10.22
C LEU A 73 4.51 4.73 10.43
N LYS A 74 3.84 4.36 11.53
CA LYS A 74 3.59 2.97 11.93
C LYS A 74 2.13 2.75 12.26
N MET A 75 1.60 1.61 11.84
CA MET A 75 0.24 1.20 12.19
C MET A 75 0.05 1.02 13.70
N SER A 76 1.08 0.50 14.39
CA SER A 76 1.08 0.30 15.84
C SER A 76 0.90 1.60 16.63
N ASP A 77 1.37 2.73 16.13
CA ASP A 77 1.21 4.03 16.79
C ASP A 77 -0.26 4.52 16.80
N TYR A 78 -1.10 3.95 15.94
CA TYR A 78 -2.54 4.21 15.85
C TYR A 78 -3.38 3.11 16.48
N GLY A 79 -2.75 2.18 17.24
CA GLY A 79 -3.45 1.09 17.91
C GLY A 79 -3.93 -0.03 16.99
N ILE A 80 -3.53 -0.03 15.72
CA ILE A 80 -3.85 -1.09 14.76
C ILE A 80 -3.05 -2.35 15.15
N THR A 81 -3.72 -3.51 15.12
CA THR A 81 -3.09 -4.79 15.45
C THR A 81 -3.30 -5.81 14.33
N PRO A 82 -2.36 -6.76 14.11
CA PRO A 82 -2.48 -7.77 13.07
C PRO A 82 -3.71 -8.67 13.17
N ASP A 83 -4.26 -8.84 14.37
CA ASP A 83 -5.44 -9.66 14.61
C ASP A 83 -6.70 -9.11 13.92
N GLU A 84 -6.72 -7.80 13.61
CA GLU A 84 -7.82 -7.12 12.95
C GLU A 84 -7.82 -7.33 11.43
N PHE A 85 -6.68 -7.66 10.83
CA PHE A 85 -6.49 -7.70 9.37
C PHE A 85 -7.47 -8.62 8.64
N PRO A 86 -7.80 -9.85 9.13
CA PRO A 86 -8.78 -10.70 8.45
C PRO A 86 -10.17 -10.06 8.38
N GLN A 87 -10.61 -9.38 9.43
CA GLN A 87 -11.88 -8.69 9.45
C GLN A 87 -11.87 -7.45 8.56
N MET A 88 -10.78 -6.67 8.62
CA MET A 88 -10.58 -5.50 7.76
C MET A 88 -10.58 -5.88 6.28
N ALA A 89 -9.90 -6.96 5.89
CA ALA A 89 -9.85 -7.46 4.52
C ALA A 89 -11.25 -7.82 4.00
N ARG A 90 -12.02 -8.57 4.80
CA ARG A 90 -13.41 -8.96 4.46
C ARG A 90 -14.29 -7.73 4.25
N ILE A 91 -14.23 -6.75 5.16
CA ILE A 91 -15.02 -5.51 5.06
C ILE A 91 -14.56 -4.69 3.86
N ALA A 92 -13.26 -4.56 3.61
CA ALA A 92 -12.75 -3.85 2.45
C ALA A 92 -13.28 -4.45 1.15
N LYS A 93 -13.22 -5.78 1.00
CA LYS A 93 -13.71 -6.49 -0.20
C LYS A 93 -15.23 -6.38 -0.38
N SER A 94 -16.01 -6.40 0.70
CA SER A 94 -17.46 -6.29 0.61
C SER A 94 -17.95 -4.85 0.40
N ALA A 95 -17.48 -3.92 1.24
CA ALA A 95 -17.97 -2.53 1.22
C ALA A 95 -17.41 -1.72 0.04
N MET A 96 -16.20 -2.04 -0.42
CA MET A 96 -15.48 -1.31 -1.47
C MET A 96 -15.21 -2.17 -2.71
N ALA A 97 -16.06 -3.17 -2.98
CA ALA A 97 -15.92 -4.10 -4.10
C ALA A 97 -15.70 -3.39 -5.45
N PHE A 98 -16.37 -2.24 -5.65
CA PHE A 98 -16.24 -1.46 -6.89
C PHE A 98 -14.84 -0.87 -7.08
N LEU A 99 -14.11 -0.54 -6.02
CA LEU A 99 -12.73 -0.05 -6.10
C LEU A 99 -11.78 -1.19 -6.46
N PHE A 100 -11.96 -2.38 -5.89
CA PHE A 100 -11.15 -3.54 -6.23
C PHE A 100 -11.29 -3.97 -7.69
N LYS A 101 -12.46 -3.75 -8.30
CA LYS A 101 -12.66 -3.98 -9.75
C LYS A 101 -11.82 -3.07 -10.65
N SER A 102 -11.32 -1.96 -10.12
CA SER A 102 -10.44 -1.04 -10.84
C SER A 102 -8.96 -1.42 -10.72
N ASP A 103 -8.62 -2.32 -9.80
CA ASP A 103 -7.27 -2.85 -9.69
C ASP A 103 -6.90 -3.67 -10.94
N ARG A 104 -5.62 -3.77 -11.20
CA ARG A 104 -5.09 -4.48 -12.38
C ARG A 104 -5.00 -5.99 -12.19
N ILE A 105 -5.21 -6.45 -10.98
CA ILE A 105 -5.30 -7.84 -10.57
C ILE A 105 -6.45 -7.98 -9.57
N ASP A 106 -7.17 -9.08 -9.61
CA ASP A 106 -8.23 -9.35 -8.64
C ASP A 106 -7.62 -9.85 -7.33
N LEU A 107 -7.58 -8.96 -6.34
CA LEU A 107 -7.07 -9.27 -5.00
C LEU A 107 -8.10 -10.11 -4.23
N SER A 108 -7.72 -11.28 -3.76
CA SER A 108 -8.50 -12.06 -2.80
C SER A 108 -8.47 -11.42 -1.39
N GLU A 109 -9.31 -11.89 -0.47
CA GLU A 109 -9.22 -11.48 0.95
C GLU A 109 -7.86 -11.84 1.54
N GLY A 110 -7.29 -13.00 1.16
CA GLY A 110 -5.96 -13.44 1.60
C GLY A 110 -4.85 -12.50 1.15
N ASP A 111 -4.90 -12.04 -0.11
CA ASP A 111 -3.93 -11.08 -0.65
C ASP A 111 -4.00 -9.74 0.09
N VAL A 112 -5.20 -9.29 0.43
CA VAL A 112 -5.40 -8.06 1.21
C VAL A 112 -4.82 -8.21 2.62
N VAL A 113 -5.01 -9.37 3.28
CA VAL A 113 -4.39 -9.67 4.58
C VAL A 113 -2.87 -9.67 4.47
N GLU A 114 -2.31 -10.29 3.44
CA GLU A 114 -0.86 -10.31 3.20
C GLU A 114 -0.29 -8.90 3.05
N ILE A 115 -0.96 -8.05 2.26
CA ILE A 115 -0.54 -6.65 2.08
C ILE A 115 -0.56 -5.89 3.42
N TYR A 116 -1.61 -6.08 4.25
CA TYR A 116 -1.66 -5.48 5.60
C TYR A 116 -0.52 -5.97 6.48
N GLN A 117 -0.25 -7.29 6.49
CA GLN A 117 0.82 -7.89 7.28
C GLN A 117 2.20 -7.36 6.88
N LYS A 118 2.47 -7.24 5.58
CA LYS A 118 3.74 -6.68 5.06
C LYS A 118 3.88 -5.18 5.35
N ALA A 119 2.77 -4.45 5.47
CA ALA A 119 2.76 -3.02 5.79
C ALA A 119 2.89 -2.74 7.30
N TYR A 120 2.65 -3.73 8.14
CA TYR A 120 2.64 -3.54 9.60
C TYR A 120 4.02 -3.25 10.15
N LYS A 121 4.12 -2.15 10.89
CA LYS A 121 5.31 -1.70 11.64
C LYS A 121 4.89 -1.22 13.01
#